data_4519913240272b0348d8cea01a8e78c7
#
_entry.id   4519913240272b0348d8cea01a8e78c7
#
_cell.length_a   1.000
_cell.length_b   1.000
_cell.length_c   1.000
_cell.angle_alpha   90.00
_cell.angle_beta   90.00
_cell.angle_gamma   90.00
#
_symmetry.space_group_name_H-M   'P 1'
#
loop_
_entity.id
_entity.type
_entity.pdbx_description
1 polymer ?
#
loop_
_entity_poly.entity_id
_entity_poly.type
_entity_poly.pdbx_seq_one_letter_code
_entity_poly.pdbx_strand_id
1 'polypeptide(L)'
;MDPEQEYRQRQQVLNSYRAFLPQKLEPELRKAHEERVQVEEKIADYRSLLTQIESLEKTTTPAKRENEEGREEDEEDKKEPTTTTVRIDLGSEILCDLAVDNTNKLFVDIGLGFFCQLSHQEARTLSKKRIEILTDVEREKREKEERIVEH
;
A
#
# COMPACT_ATOMS: atom_id res chain seq x y z
N MET A 1 -37.26 46.85 15.76
CA MET A 1 -36.01 46.20 16.15
C MET A 1 -34.89 47.24 16.00
N ASP A 2 -34.13 47.46 17.07
CA ASP A 2 -33.11 48.52 17.07
C ASP A 2 -31.96 48.11 16.14
N PRO A 3 -31.56 48.96 15.16
CA PRO A 3 -30.50 48.62 14.21
C PRO A 3 -29.15 48.29 14.88
N GLU A 4 -28.87 48.85 16.06
CA GLU A 4 -27.69 48.52 16.83
C GLU A 4 -27.73 47.08 17.42
N GLN A 5 -28.91 46.59 17.80
CA GLN A 5 -29.06 45.23 18.32
C GLN A 5 -28.88 44.22 17.20
N GLU A 6 -29.39 44.48 16.00
CA GLU A 6 -29.23 43.62 14.83
C GLU A 6 -27.74 43.54 14.41
N TYR A 7 -27.03 44.67 14.43
CA TYR A 7 -25.59 44.67 14.14
C TYR A 7 -24.79 43.86 15.16
N ARG A 8 -25.06 44.01 16.45
CA ARG A 8 -24.40 43.23 17.51
C ARG A 8 -24.65 41.73 17.38
N GLN A 9 -25.86 41.32 17.06
CA GLN A 9 -26.20 39.91 16.83
C GLN A 9 -25.44 39.34 15.63
N ARG A 10 -25.38 40.07 14.49
CA ARG A 10 -24.58 39.66 13.34
C ARG A 10 -23.10 39.52 13.66
N GLN A 11 -22.54 40.43 14.43
CA GLN A 11 -21.13 40.34 14.87
C GLN A 11 -20.88 39.16 15.80
N GLN A 12 -21.77 38.84 16.70
CA GLN A 12 -21.67 37.66 17.55
C GLN A 12 -21.72 36.36 16.73
N VAL A 13 -22.62 36.27 15.77
CA VAL A 13 -22.71 35.13 14.86
C VAL A 13 -21.42 34.98 14.03
N LEU A 14 -20.93 36.05 13.43
CA LEU A 14 -19.67 36.05 12.69
C LEU A 14 -18.47 35.60 13.54
N ASN A 15 -18.39 36.10 14.76
CA ASN A 15 -17.31 35.72 15.69
C ASN A 15 -17.41 34.25 16.11
N SER A 16 -18.63 33.74 16.30
CA SER A 16 -18.81 32.29 16.58
C SER A 16 -18.39 31.41 15.40
N TYR A 17 -18.69 31.78 14.16
CA TYR A 17 -18.22 31.07 12.96
C TYR A 17 -16.70 31.15 12.80
N ARG A 18 -16.10 32.33 13.03
CA ARG A 18 -14.64 32.50 13.00
C ARG A 18 -13.92 31.65 14.03
N ALA A 19 -14.51 31.44 15.21
CA ALA A 19 -13.95 30.54 16.22
C ALA A 19 -14.18 29.04 15.89
N PHE A 20 -15.29 28.71 15.23
CA PHE A 20 -15.64 27.33 14.88
C PHE A 20 -14.67 26.71 13.85
N LEU A 21 -14.25 27.50 12.85
CA LEU A 21 -13.33 27.04 11.81
C LEU A 21 -12.03 26.45 12.39
N PRO A 22 -11.18 27.19 13.14
CA PRO A 22 -9.92 26.66 13.63
C PRO A 22 -10.09 25.67 14.78
N GLN A 23 -11.19 25.76 15.55
CA GLN A 23 -11.37 24.89 16.71
C GLN A 23 -11.96 23.53 16.36
N LYS A 24 -12.79 23.42 15.33
CA LYS A 24 -13.48 22.18 14.97
C LYS A 24 -13.22 21.71 13.55
N LEU A 25 -13.42 22.56 12.54
CA LEU A 25 -13.32 22.14 11.15
C LEU A 25 -11.88 21.83 10.72
N GLU A 26 -10.91 22.64 11.08
CA GLU A 26 -9.51 22.39 10.72
C GLU A 26 -8.97 21.06 11.31
N PRO A 27 -9.16 20.74 12.61
CA PRO A 27 -8.70 19.47 13.15
C PRO A 27 -9.47 18.28 12.58
N GLU A 28 -10.76 18.43 12.27
CA GLU A 28 -11.55 17.37 11.64
C GLU A 28 -11.11 17.10 10.21
N LEU A 29 -10.86 18.16 9.43
CA LEU A 29 -10.31 18.07 8.08
C LEU A 29 -8.93 17.40 8.08
N ARG A 30 -8.04 17.85 8.99
CA ARG A 30 -6.71 17.24 9.11
C ARG A 30 -6.77 15.77 9.44
N LYS A 31 -7.66 15.37 10.36
CA LYS A 31 -7.86 13.95 10.70
C LYS A 31 -8.39 13.15 9.51
N ALA A 32 -9.36 13.67 8.77
CA ALA A 32 -9.90 13.03 7.58
C ALA A 32 -8.82 12.87 6.49
N HIS A 33 -8.00 13.89 6.31
CA HIS A 33 -6.85 13.86 5.39
C HIS A 33 -5.82 12.82 5.80
N GLU A 34 -5.41 12.79 7.08
CA GLU A 34 -4.47 11.79 7.60
C GLU A 34 -4.99 10.36 7.41
N GLU A 35 -6.27 10.12 7.69
CA GLU A 35 -6.91 8.82 7.46
C GLU A 35 -6.90 8.40 5.98
N ARG A 36 -7.09 9.34 5.05
CA ARG A 36 -7.03 9.09 3.61
C ARG A 36 -5.60 8.76 3.17
N VAL A 37 -4.63 9.56 3.58
CA VAL A 37 -3.21 9.36 3.25
C VAL A 37 -2.71 7.98 3.72
N GLN A 38 -3.09 7.54 4.93
CA GLN A 38 -2.73 6.20 5.41
C GLN A 38 -3.27 5.07 4.54
N VAL A 39 -4.44 5.26 3.93
CA VAL A 39 -4.99 4.27 2.98
C VAL A 39 -4.24 4.31 1.66
N GLU A 40 -3.91 5.50 1.15
CA GLU A 40 -3.10 5.66 -0.06
C GLU A 40 -1.71 5.03 0.08
N GLU A 41 -1.04 5.20 1.23
CA GLU A 41 0.24 4.56 1.52
C GLU A 41 0.14 3.03 1.45
N LYS A 42 -0.90 2.44 2.05
CA LYS A 42 -1.13 0.99 1.96
C LYS A 42 -1.37 0.51 0.52
N ILE A 43 -2.08 1.29 -0.29
CA ILE A 43 -2.26 0.98 -1.71
C ILE A 43 -0.91 1.02 -2.44
N ALA A 44 -0.07 2.01 -2.15
CA ALA A 44 1.25 2.13 -2.74
C ALA A 44 2.15 0.94 -2.35
N ASP A 45 2.10 0.47 -1.10
CA ASP A 45 2.84 -0.69 -0.62
C ASP A 45 2.46 -1.97 -1.39
N TYR A 46 1.15 -2.22 -1.58
CA TYR A 46 0.70 -3.38 -2.37
C TYR A 46 1.06 -3.27 -3.85
N ARG A 47 1.07 -2.06 -4.43
CA ARG A 47 1.56 -1.85 -5.81
C ARG A 47 3.06 -2.10 -5.93
N SER A 48 3.83 -1.64 -4.95
CA SER A 48 5.28 -1.91 -4.87
C SER A 48 5.54 -3.41 -4.77
N LEU A 49 4.79 -4.13 -3.93
CA LEU A 49 4.88 -5.58 -3.82
C LEU A 49 4.61 -6.28 -5.15
N LEU A 50 3.60 -5.86 -5.92
CA LEU A 50 3.33 -6.41 -7.26
C LEU A 50 4.52 -6.23 -8.20
N THR A 51 5.15 -5.05 -8.19
CA THR A 51 6.33 -4.76 -9.01
C THR A 51 7.53 -5.62 -8.60
N GLN A 52 7.72 -5.82 -7.29
CA GLN A 52 8.79 -6.67 -6.77
C GLN A 52 8.58 -8.14 -7.15
N ILE A 53 7.35 -8.66 -7.07
CA ILE A 53 7.01 -10.03 -7.52
C ILE A 53 7.35 -10.20 -9.00
N GLU A 54 6.98 -9.24 -9.85
CA GLU A 54 7.30 -9.28 -11.28
C GLU A 54 8.82 -9.27 -11.56
N SER A 55 9.58 -8.53 -10.77
CA SER A 55 11.03 -8.49 -10.87
C SER A 55 11.65 -9.82 -10.46
N LEU A 56 11.17 -10.42 -9.38
CA LEU A 56 11.63 -11.74 -8.92
C LEU A 56 11.34 -12.83 -9.95
N GLU A 57 10.16 -12.84 -10.55
CA GLU A 57 9.81 -13.81 -11.60
C GLU A 57 10.72 -13.70 -12.82
N LYS A 58 11.09 -12.48 -13.23
CA LYS A 58 12.02 -12.25 -14.34
C LYS A 58 13.45 -12.73 -14.03
N THR A 59 13.86 -12.62 -12.78
CA THR A 59 15.20 -13.03 -12.34
C THR A 59 15.30 -14.55 -12.15
N THR A 60 14.15 -15.19 -11.86
CA THR A 60 14.07 -16.64 -11.59
C THR A 60 13.87 -17.48 -12.85
N THR A 61 13.60 -16.86 -14.03
CA THR A 61 13.62 -17.58 -15.31
C THR A 61 15.06 -17.93 -15.63
N PRO A 62 15.45 -19.24 -15.66
CA PRO A 62 16.78 -19.62 -16.10
C PRO A 62 16.93 -19.15 -17.54
N ALA A 63 18.05 -18.46 -17.83
CA ALA A 63 18.42 -18.17 -19.20
C ALA A 63 18.35 -19.50 -19.98
N LYS A 64 17.45 -19.57 -20.95
CA LYS A 64 17.31 -20.68 -21.87
C LYS A 64 18.68 -20.93 -22.47
N ARG A 65 19.39 -21.95 -21.99
CA ARG A 65 20.54 -22.48 -22.72
C ARG A 65 19.96 -23.10 -23.98
N GLU A 66 20.12 -22.40 -25.09
CA GLU A 66 19.99 -23.01 -26.42
C GLU A 66 21.11 -24.03 -26.51
N ASN A 67 20.74 -25.27 -26.46
CA ASN A 67 21.32 -26.47 -27.03
C ASN A 67 21.18 -27.63 -26.04
N GLU A 68 20.22 -28.51 -26.36
CA GLU A 68 20.52 -29.95 -26.59
C GLU A 68 19.23 -30.72 -26.88
N GLU A 69 19.27 -31.42 -27.99
CA GLU A 69 18.27 -32.30 -28.50
C GLU A 69 18.10 -33.55 -27.58
N GLY A 70 16.84 -33.92 -27.31
CA GLY A 70 16.44 -35.29 -27.11
C GLY A 70 16.71 -35.90 -25.75
N ARG A 71 15.64 -35.89 -24.91
CA ARG A 71 15.26 -37.04 -24.10
C ARG A 71 13.88 -36.78 -23.46
N GLU A 72 12.92 -37.55 -23.90
CA GLU A 72 11.67 -37.78 -23.19
C GLU A 72 12.02 -38.70 -22.00
N GLU A 73 11.85 -38.21 -20.78
CA GLU A 73 11.71 -39.04 -19.58
C GLU A 73 10.87 -38.27 -18.57
N ASP A 74 9.89 -38.96 -18.02
CA ASP A 74 8.94 -38.59 -16.99
C ASP A 74 9.57 -37.78 -15.86
N GLU A 75 9.22 -36.48 -15.72
CA GLU A 75 9.65 -35.67 -14.60
C GLU A 75 8.46 -35.18 -13.76
N GLU A 76 8.25 -35.93 -12.67
CA GLU A 76 7.70 -35.36 -11.44
C GLU A 76 8.55 -34.18 -11.02
N ASP A 77 7.92 -33.03 -10.95
CA ASP A 77 8.16 -31.76 -10.27
C ASP A 77 9.45 -31.63 -9.38
N LYS A 78 10.63 -31.81 -9.95
CA LYS A 78 11.90 -31.39 -9.34
C LYS A 78 12.38 -30.11 -10.01
N LYS A 79 11.72 -28.99 -9.71
CA LYS A 79 12.31 -27.66 -9.91
C LYS A 79 13.53 -27.54 -9.00
N GLU A 80 14.72 -27.56 -9.59
CA GLU A 80 15.97 -27.29 -8.87
C GLU A 80 15.85 -25.95 -8.12
N PRO A 81 16.35 -25.87 -6.88
CA PRO A 81 16.32 -24.64 -6.12
C PRO A 81 17.20 -23.61 -6.83
N THR A 82 16.56 -22.62 -7.44
CA THR A 82 17.25 -21.47 -8.05
C THR A 82 17.75 -20.57 -6.93
N THR A 83 19.01 -20.72 -6.57
CA THR A 83 19.66 -19.82 -5.61
C THR A 83 19.80 -18.42 -6.24
N THR A 84 19.14 -17.43 -5.66
CA THR A 84 19.21 -16.04 -6.09
C THR A 84 19.97 -15.24 -5.06
N THR A 85 20.94 -14.43 -5.49
CA THR A 85 21.64 -13.52 -4.59
C THR A 85 20.88 -12.19 -4.50
N VAL A 86 20.47 -11.83 -3.30
CA VAL A 86 19.76 -10.58 -2.99
C VAL A 86 20.66 -9.70 -2.15
N ARG A 87 20.89 -8.45 -2.58
CA ARG A 87 21.61 -7.45 -1.81
C ARG A 87 20.66 -6.74 -0.87
N ILE A 88 20.96 -6.78 0.44
CA ILE A 88 20.19 -6.12 1.48
C ILE A 88 21.05 -5.06 2.18
N ASP A 89 20.42 -3.97 2.58
CA ASP A 89 20.99 -2.95 3.43
C ASP A 89 20.66 -3.29 4.91
N LEU A 90 21.71 -3.49 5.70
CA LEU A 90 21.62 -3.76 7.13
C LEU A 90 21.59 -2.47 7.97
N GLY A 91 21.61 -1.32 7.32
CA GLY A 91 21.76 -0.02 7.96
C GLY A 91 23.23 0.38 8.13
N SER A 92 23.48 1.66 8.45
CA SER A 92 24.83 2.22 8.64
C SER A 92 25.77 1.97 7.44
N GLU A 93 25.27 2.03 6.21
CA GLU A 93 26.00 1.81 4.95
C GLU A 93 26.57 0.38 4.79
N ILE A 94 26.09 -0.58 5.59
CA ILE A 94 26.53 -1.98 5.48
C ILE A 94 25.60 -2.71 4.52
N LEU A 95 26.12 -3.12 3.37
CA LEU A 95 25.45 -3.95 2.38
C LEU A 95 25.89 -5.40 2.55
N CYS A 96 24.93 -6.32 2.51
CA CYS A 96 25.18 -7.76 2.57
C CYS A 96 24.53 -8.47 1.39
N ASP A 97 25.26 -9.38 0.76
CA ASP A 97 24.72 -10.23 -0.31
C ASP A 97 24.28 -11.56 0.33
N LEU A 98 22.97 -11.83 0.29
CA LEU A 98 22.37 -13.05 0.79
C LEU A 98 22.01 -14.01 -0.35
N ALA A 99 22.44 -15.26 -0.21
CA ALA A 99 21.99 -16.34 -1.08
C ALA A 99 20.64 -16.86 -0.57
N VAL A 100 19.61 -16.79 -1.42
CA VAL A 100 18.25 -17.28 -1.12
C VAL A 100 18.00 -18.51 -1.95
N ASP A 101 17.85 -19.66 -1.31
CA ASP A 101 17.71 -20.96 -1.98
C ASP A 101 16.35 -21.18 -2.63
N ASN A 102 15.33 -20.46 -2.19
CA ASN A 102 13.98 -20.62 -2.72
C ASN A 102 13.22 -19.28 -2.75
N THR A 103 13.16 -18.66 -3.91
CA THR A 103 12.41 -17.43 -4.14
C THR A 103 10.94 -17.66 -4.52
N ASN A 104 10.50 -18.92 -4.63
CA ASN A 104 9.12 -19.26 -5.04
C ASN A 104 8.07 -18.99 -3.96
N LYS A 105 8.52 -18.74 -2.73
CA LYS A 105 7.64 -18.47 -1.58
C LYS A 105 7.99 -17.12 -0.96
N LEU A 106 6.95 -16.36 -0.69
CA LEU A 106 7.03 -15.03 -0.08
C LEU A 106 6.28 -15.03 1.24
N PHE A 107 6.81 -14.31 2.23
CA PHE A 107 6.08 -14.00 3.46
C PHE A 107 5.44 -12.63 3.29
N VAL A 108 4.11 -12.60 3.20
CA VAL A 108 3.34 -11.37 3.00
C VAL A 108 2.61 -11.03 4.30
N ASP A 109 2.74 -9.79 4.76
CA ASP A 109 1.95 -9.26 5.87
C ASP A 109 0.48 -9.13 5.43
N ILE A 110 -0.40 -9.87 6.10
CA ILE A 110 -1.85 -9.84 5.86
C ILE A 110 -2.60 -8.90 6.81
N GLY A 111 -1.88 -8.24 7.69
CA GLY A 111 -2.39 -7.33 8.71
C GLY A 111 -2.40 -7.94 10.11
N LEU A 112 -2.60 -7.09 11.11
CA LEU A 112 -2.62 -7.46 12.53
C LEU A 112 -1.33 -8.16 13.03
N GLY A 113 -0.21 -7.99 12.32
CA GLY A 113 1.07 -8.66 12.65
C GLY A 113 1.17 -10.11 12.20
N PHE A 114 0.25 -10.59 11.37
CA PHE A 114 0.29 -11.95 10.81
C PHE A 114 0.95 -11.96 9.44
N PHE A 115 1.87 -12.90 9.25
CA PHE A 115 2.53 -13.17 7.98
C PHE A 115 2.06 -14.50 7.41
N CYS A 116 1.73 -14.51 6.13
CA CYS A 116 1.34 -15.73 5.41
C CYS A 116 2.42 -16.09 4.39
N GLN A 117 2.80 -17.36 4.35
CA GLN A 117 3.69 -17.86 3.31
C GLN A 117 2.86 -18.17 2.06
N LEU A 118 3.12 -17.46 0.98
CA LEU A 118 2.37 -17.51 -0.27
C LEU A 118 3.31 -17.76 -1.45
N SER A 119 2.81 -18.42 -2.49
CA SER A 119 3.43 -18.42 -3.81
C SER A 119 3.31 -17.04 -4.47
N HIS A 120 4.11 -16.76 -5.50
CA HIS A 120 4.02 -15.52 -6.27
C HIS A 120 2.61 -15.25 -6.81
N GLN A 121 1.95 -16.29 -7.30
CA GLN A 121 0.60 -16.18 -7.86
C GLN A 121 -0.46 -15.86 -6.80
N GLU A 122 -0.38 -16.49 -5.63
CA GLU A 122 -1.27 -16.21 -4.49
C GLU A 122 -1.02 -14.80 -3.94
N ALA A 123 0.25 -14.40 -3.77
CA ALA A 123 0.62 -13.06 -3.32
C ALA A 123 0.11 -11.97 -4.29
N ARG A 124 0.22 -12.21 -5.61
CA ARG A 124 -0.33 -11.32 -6.65
C ARG A 124 -1.85 -11.22 -6.56
N THR A 125 -2.54 -12.33 -6.39
CA THR A 125 -4.00 -12.37 -6.28
C THR A 125 -4.48 -11.65 -5.01
N LEU A 126 -3.81 -11.89 -3.88
CA LEU A 126 -4.07 -11.20 -2.62
C LEU A 126 -3.88 -9.69 -2.77
N SER A 127 -2.73 -9.26 -3.32
CA SER A 127 -2.40 -7.85 -3.48
C SER A 127 -3.42 -7.12 -4.36
N LYS A 128 -3.83 -7.71 -5.48
CA LYS A 128 -4.86 -7.13 -6.35
C LYS A 128 -6.19 -6.95 -5.64
N LYS A 129 -6.66 -7.96 -4.91
CA LYS A 129 -7.90 -7.88 -4.12
C LYS A 129 -7.81 -6.83 -3.01
N ARG A 130 -6.65 -6.72 -2.36
CA ARG A 130 -6.42 -5.71 -1.32
C ARG A 130 -6.44 -4.31 -1.89
N ILE A 131 -5.81 -4.08 -3.04
CA ILE A 131 -5.83 -2.79 -3.73
C ILE A 131 -7.28 -2.39 -4.08
N GLU A 132 -8.09 -3.32 -4.59
CA GLU A 132 -9.49 -3.06 -4.92
C GLU A 132 -10.28 -2.60 -3.68
N ILE A 133 -10.22 -3.36 -2.59
CA ILE A 133 -10.90 -3.02 -1.32
C ILE A 133 -10.41 -1.66 -0.78
N LEU A 134 -9.09 -1.43 -0.77
CA LEU A 134 -8.53 -0.19 -0.25
C LEU A 134 -8.86 1.01 -1.13
N THR A 135 -9.01 0.83 -2.44
CA THR A 135 -9.45 1.89 -3.36
C THR A 135 -10.88 2.33 -3.07
N ASP A 136 -11.77 1.40 -2.74
CA ASP A 136 -13.13 1.74 -2.31
C ASP A 136 -13.14 2.51 -0.98
N VAL A 137 -12.33 2.06 -0.01
CA VAL A 137 -12.16 2.76 1.27
C VAL A 137 -11.57 4.16 1.07
N GLU A 138 -10.58 4.32 0.19
CA GLU A 138 -9.97 5.63 -0.14
C GLU A 138 -11.02 6.58 -0.72
N ARG A 139 -11.87 6.09 -1.62
CA ARG A 139 -12.96 6.89 -2.20
C ARG A 139 -13.93 7.38 -1.13
N GLU A 140 -14.36 6.54 -0.19
CA GLU A 140 -15.21 6.94 0.92
C GLU A 140 -14.56 8.01 1.82
N LYS A 141 -13.25 7.87 2.08
CA LYS A 141 -12.49 8.84 2.88
C LYS A 141 -12.37 10.18 2.15
N ARG A 142 -12.14 10.17 0.84
CA ARG A 142 -12.11 11.37 0.00
C ARG A 142 -13.43 12.11 -0.01
N GLU A 143 -14.54 11.40 -0.20
CA GLU A 143 -15.88 11.99 -0.15
C GLU A 143 -16.20 12.60 1.23
N LYS A 144 -15.69 12.00 2.31
CA LYS A 144 -15.81 12.55 3.65
C LYS A 144 -15.00 13.85 3.79
N GLU A 145 -13.77 13.89 3.30
CA GLU A 145 -12.89 15.07 3.31
C GLU A 145 -13.54 16.22 2.51
N GLU A 146 -14.06 15.93 1.30
CA GLU A 146 -14.74 16.90 0.44
C GLU A 146 -15.98 17.50 1.14
N ARG A 147 -16.80 16.68 1.79
CA ARG A 147 -17.97 17.16 2.54
C ARG A 147 -17.62 18.10 3.68
N ILE A 148 -16.48 17.90 4.35
CA ILE A 148 -16.00 18.81 5.40
C ILE A 148 -15.59 20.17 4.81
N VAL A 149 -15.00 20.18 3.61
CA VAL A 149 -14.56 21.40 2.92
C VAL A 149 -15.74 22.23 2.40
N GLU A 150 -16.85 21.56 2.01
CA GLU A 150 -18.05 22.23 1.49
C GLU A 150 -18.91 22.90 2.56
N HIS A 151 -18.68 22.65 3.83
CA HIS A 151 -19.38 23.28 4.97
C HIS A 151 -18.63 24.49 5.52
#